data_49bae7df49464a72183319ca3bf4d691
#
_entry.id   49bae7df49464a72183319ca3bf4d691
#
_cell.length_a   1.000
_cell.length_b   1.000
_cell.length_c   1.000
_cell.angle_alpha   90.00
_cell.angle_beta   90.00
_cell.angle_gamma   90.00
#
_symmetry.space_group_name_H-M   'P 1'
#
loop_
_entity.id
_entity.type
_entity.pdbx_description
1 polymer ?
#
loop_
_entity_poly.entity_id
_entity_poly.type
_entity_poly.pdbx_seq_one_letter_code
_entity_poly.pdbx_strand_id
1 'polypeptide(L)'
;MHGEMHRTSELDVTIQASSLLSVTPPILTATLVFHKYKEKEAEGSRRFVVDMFLRAALLMFHFCLGFHGAATLMDLERIKTCGIQCSQGFQCNTQPANYFADPCQMPADGLTAAAVFRNLRFSTGMTCEGRQRCSLHLRINTTVQLPEYIHGLSVCSHTPGMLHNCRIVSISKVSGWTMSGMQVELDDNCTDVYPQQQVKVTVTTVPNYCGINQSGTYVAPDCSWEDLSRHVPECITGRISYHVNTERKELRVTVTDMLDDEDYRLRLCRKDFICASTGAGALIMKEEINKSAILPFSRLLPCLCIEGWSAVTDAPRVQVCPFKNSLEEMWHGINFDPLEGALSWEPACPLTATVTLCQGGEDGGCTDLQQASQNVSRAKITFAQVDPHPQLCMKFSAGNQSWISCPFVGRFQAWDVTVVQYVDHKEAKLMSHINATFSVHTCTPSPGSAMCRSPETHAVIHAIEHTSVGFNVTDAHSCFYVRRMDVKYAPTIVHCLTERRSEPSSLLVTPANQKLIRVVVVPVGLFVCVVIVVTFLLHVLLTVHQRRKDTEKATKLTSYL
;
A
#
# COMPACT_ATOMS: atom_id res chain seq x y z
N MET A 1 -25.31 23.50 -38.54
CA MET A 1 -26.65 23.33 -37.96
C MET A 1 -26.42 23.22 -36.45
N HIS A 2 -26.54 24.34 -35.81
CA HIS A 2 -27.52 24.77 -34.78
C HIS A 2 -27.47 23.84 -33.56
N GLY A 3 -27.31 24.29 -32.36
CA GLY A 3 -27.39 25.58 -31.68
C GLY A 3 -27.40 25.30 -30.21
N GLU A 4 -26.83 26.22 -29.49
CA GLU A 4 -27.29 27.00 -28.34
C GLU A 4 -27.43 26.23 -27.01
N MET A 5 -26.72 26.62 -25.98
CA MET A 5 -26.63 27.87 -25.17
C MET A 5 -27.60 27.88 -23.98
N HIS A 6 -27.12 28.07 -22.79
CA HIS A 6 -27.58 28.91 -21.66
C HIS A 6 -26.99 28.38 -20.35
N ARG A 7 -26.23 29.12 -19.63
CA ARG A 7 -26.24 30.41 -18.89
C ARG A 7 -26.29 30.20 -17.38
N THR A 8 -25.25 30.62 -16.76
CA THR A 8 -25.01 31.47 -15.58
C THR A 8 -25.86 31.37 -14.31
N SER A 9 -25.16 31.41 -13.16
CA SER A 9 -25.35 32.52 -12.19
C SER A 9 -24.23 32.53 -11.13
N GLU A 10 -23.53 33.66 -11.09
CA GLU A 10 -22.70 34.17 -10.00
C GLU A 10 -23.59 34.54 -8.79
N LEU A 11 -23.00 34.50 -7.61
CA LEU A 11 -23.50 35.26 -6.45
C LEU A 11 -22.28 35.75 -5.64
N ASP A 12 -22.02 37.04 -5.86
CA ASP A 12 -21.23 37.93 -5.03
C ASP A 12 -21.87 38.16 -3.67
N VAL A 13 -21.10 38.18 -2.60
CA VAL A 13 -21.45 38.84 -1.35
C VAL A 13 -20.30 39.71 -0.86
N THR A 14 -20.46 40.98 -1.05
CA THR A 14 -19.73 42.11 -0.52
C THR A 14 -20.02 42.31 0.96
N ILE A 15 -19.00 42.50 1.80
CA ILE A 15 -19.17 43.10 3.14
C ILE A 15 -18.32 44.35 3.24
N GLN A 16 -19.05 45.45 3.49
CA GLN A 16 -18.60 46.81 3.74
C GLN A 16 -18.08 46.98 5.16
N ALA A 17 -17.00 47.75 5.28
CA ALA A 17 -16.51 48.33 6.53
C ALA A 17 -17.12 49.70 6.80
N SER A 18 -17.34 50.00 8.09
CA SER A 18 -17.51 51.39 8.58
C SER A 18 -17.09 51.46 10.05
N SER A 19 -16.06 52.02 10.32
CA SER A 19 -15.47 53.21 10.96
C SER A 19 -16.26 53.89 12.08
N LEU A 20 -15.50 54.22 13.15
CA LEU A 20 -15.32 55.46 13.90
C LEU A 20 -15.66 55.48 15.39
N LEU A 21 -14.69 55.90 16.14
CA LEU A 21 -14.46 56.98 17.14
C LEU A 21 -14.27 56.61 18.61
N SER A 22 -13.03 56.80 18.99
CA SER A 22 -12.41 57.43 20.17
C SER A 22 -13.23 57.77 21.42
N VAL A 23 -12.65 57.53 22.61
CA VAL A 23 -12.38 58.46 23.73
C VAL A 23 -11.70 57.73 24.90
N THR A 24 -10.60 58.26 25.40
CA THR A 24 -9.81 57.87 26.60
C THR A 24 -10.19 58.68 27.85
N PRO A 25 -9.55 58.48 29.05
CA PRO A 25 -9.74 57.48 30.11
C PRO A 25 -10.27 58.11 31.43
N PRO A 26 -10.40 57.39 32.55
CA PRO A 26 -9.35 57.46 33.57
C PRO A 26 -9.06 56.15 34.36
N ILE A 27 -7.86 56.12 34.81
CA ILE A 27 -7.15 55.16 35.65
C ILE A 27 -7.63 55.29 37.13
N LEU A 28 -7.47 54.19 37.86
CA LEU A 28 -7.63 53.97 39.28
C LEU A 28 -9.02 53.54 39.76
N THR A 29 -9.21 52.22 39.77
CA THR A 29 -9.94 51.40 40.77
C THR A 29 -10.06 49.92 40.36
N ALA A 30 -9.09 49.40 39.59
CA ALA A 30 -9.19 48.05 38.99
C ALA A 30 -8.31 46.99 39.67
N THR A 31 -7.56 47.30 40.72
CA THR A 31 -6.54 46.34 41.25
C THR A 31 -7.07 45.35 42.26
N LEU A 32 -8.25 45.54 42.85
CA LEU A 32 -8.82 44.62 43.84
C LEU A 32 -9.95 43.70 43.29
N VAL A 33 -10.50 44.03 42.14
CA VAL A 33 -11.51 43.21 41.45
C VAL A 33 -10.86 42.15 40.56
N PHE A 34 -9.66 42.45 40.05
CA PHE A 34 -8.90 41.52 39.17
C PHE A 34 -8.36 40.26 39.87
N HIS A 35 -8.09 40.35 41.20
CA HIS A 35 -7.59 39.16 41.95
C HIS A 35 -8.68 38.13 42.21
N LYS A 36 -9.92 38.57 42.41
CA LYS A 36 -11.06 37.67 42.67
C LYS A 36 -11.65 37.07 41.37
N TYR A 37 -11.44 37.74 40.24
CA TYR A 37 -11.88 37.23 38.92
C TYR A 37 -10.91 36.18 38.39
N LYS A 38 -9.59 36.36 38.63
CA LYS A 38 -8.56 35.42 38.16
C LYS A 38 -8.60 34.07 38.87
N GLU A 39 -9.09 34.00 40.13
CA GLU A 39 -9.28 32.73 40.84
C GLU A 39 -10.53 31.96 40.33
N LYS A 40 -11.61 32.65 39.95
CA LYS A 40 -12.81 32.01 39.41
C LYS A 40 -12.62 31.51 37.96
N GLU A 41 -11.85 32.23 37.13
CA GLU A 41 -11.51 31.77 35.79
C GLU A 41 -10.55 30.57 35.77
N ALA A 42 -9.59 30.53 36.73
CA ALA A 42 -8.68 29.38 36.89
C ALA A 42 -9.40 28.12 37.34
N GLU A 43 -10.45 28.25 38.17
CA GLU A 43 -11.22 27.12 38.67
C GLU A 43 -12.27 26.64 37.62
N GLY A 44 -12.86 27.56 36.85
CA GLY A 44 -13.71 27.24 35.71
C GLY A 44 -12.95 26.59 34.56
N SER A 45 -11.75 27.09 34.26
CA SER A 45 -10.87 26.51 33.22
C SER A 45 -10.34 25.13 33.61
N ARG A 46 -10.01 24.92 34.90
CA ARG A 46 -9.61 23.57 35.38
C ARG A 46 -10.76 22.57 35.33
N ARG A 47 -11.99 22.96 35.69
CA ARG A 47 -13.17 22.08 35.55
C ARG A 47 -13.50 21.79 34.10
N PHE A 48 -13.39 22.77 33.22
CA PHE A 48 -13.63 22.58 31.79
C PHE A 48 -12.60 21.65 31.14
N VAL A 49 -11.32 21.81 31.47
CA VAL A 49 -10.24 20.94 30.97
C VAL A 49 -10.39 19.53 31.53
N VAL A 50 -10.71 19.36 32.82
CA VAL A 50 -10.93 18.03 33.42
C VAL A 50 -12.17 17.36 32.82
N ASP A 51 -13.27 18.10 32.61
CA ASP A 51 -14.50 17.55 31.99
C ASP A 51 -14.27 17.19 30.51
N MET A 52 -13.47 17.99 29.78
CA MET A 52 -13.08 17.70 28.41
C MET A 52 -12.17 16.45 28.34
N PHE A 53 -11.20 16.29 29.27
CA PHE A 53 -10.38 15.09 29.34
C PHE A 53 -11.19 13.85 29.78
N LEU A 54 -12.15 13.99 30.71
CA LEU A 54 -13.03 12.89 31.09
C LEU A 54 -13.94 12.46 29.93
N ARG A 55 -14.49 13.41 29.18
CA ARG A 55 -15.31 13.12 28.00
C ARG A 55 -14.47 12.52 26.86
N ALA A 56 -13.25 13.01 26.64
CA ALA A 56 -12.33 12.42 25.67
C ALA A 56 -11.90 11.00 26.09
N ALA A 57 -11.62 10.77 27.37
CA ALA A 57 -11.31 9.45 27.92
C ALA A 57 -12.49 8.48 27.85
N LEU A 58 -13.71 8.97 28.13
CA LEU A 58 -14.96 8.18 27.97
C LEU A 58 -15.25 7.87 26.49
N LEU A 59 -15.02 8.82 25.57
CA LEU A 59 -15.15 8.58 24.13
C LEU A 59 -14.11 7.60 23.63
N MET A 60 -12.85 7.70 24.08
CA MET A 60 -11.80 6.73 23.77
C MET A 60 -12.10 5.36 24.36
N PHE A 61 -12.66 5.30 25.58
CA PHE A 61 -13.07 4.05 26.22
C PHE A 61 -14.26 3.40 25.49
N HIS A 62 -15.25 4.21 25.05
CA HIS A 62 -16.36 3.73 24.22
C HIS A 62 -15.89 3.35 22.81
N PHE A 63 -14.91 4.06 22.25
CA PHE A 63 -14.27 3.70 20.98
C PHE A 63 -13.47 2.39 21.12
N CYS A 64 -12.73 2.21 22.22
CA CYS A 64 -12.04 0.95 22.51
C CYS A 64 -13.00 -0.21 22.82
N LEU A 65 -14.13 0.04 23.50
CA LEU A 65 -15.17 -0.97 23.72
C LEU A 65 -16.01 -1.25 22.46
N GLY A 66 -16.18 -0.26 21.59
CA GLY A 66 -16.86 -0.42 20.30
C GLY A 66 -16.02 -1.16 19.25
N PHE A 67 -14.67 -1.14 19.38
CA PHE A 67 -13.77 -1.98 18.57
C PHE A 67 -13.60 -3.41 19.11
N HIS A 68 -14.12 -3.72 20.29
CA HIS A 68 -14.43 -5.09 20.70
C HIS A 68 -15.84 -5.50 20.26
N GLY A 69 -16.38 -4.86 19.21
CA GLY A 69 -17.37 -5.46 18.35
C GLY A 69 -16.75 -6.77 17.91
N ALA A 70 -17.24 -7.87 18.48
CA ALA A 70 -16.93 -9.22 18.11
C ALA A 70 -16.86 -9.26 16.58
N ALA A 71 -15.65 -9.31 16.02
CA ALA A 71 -15.44 -10.10 14.84
C ALA A 71 -15.99 -11.46 15.26
N THR A 72 -17.26 -11.73 14.99
CA THR A 72 -17.76 -13.09 14.96
C THR A 72 -16.81 -13.76 13.99
N LEU A 73 -15.84 -14.51 14.53
CA LEU A 73 -15.12 -15.48 13.74
C LEU A 73 -16.24 -16.26 13.06
N MET A 74 -16.41 -16.02 11.76
CA MET A 74 -17.32 -16.82 10.96
C MET A 74 -16.62 -18.16 10.78
N ASP A 75 -16.70 -18.98 11.83
CA ASP A 75 -16.22 -20.36 11.82
C ASP A 75 -17.17 -21.14 10.94
N LEU A 76 -16.64 -21.84 9.94
CA LEU A 76 -17.45 -22.66 9.04
C LEU A 76 -18.00 -23.88 9.81
N GLU A 77 -19.22 -24.22 9.51
CA GLU A 77 -19.86 -25.39 10.12
C GLU A 77 -19.05 -26.66 9.84
N ARG A 78 -18.70 -27.41 10.90
CA ARG A 78 -18.00 -28.69 10.79
C ARG A 78 -19.01 -29.82 10.52
N ILE A 79 -18.95 -30.39 9.34
CA ILE A 79 -19.80 -31.51 8.93
C ILE A 79 -19.19 -32.77 9.51
N LYS A 80 -19.94 -33.47 10.37
CA LYS A 80 -19.49 -34.73 10.98
C LYS A 80 -19.69 -35.94 10.05
N THR A 81 -20.79 -35.94 9.33
CA THR A 81 -21.14 -36.98 8.38
C THR A 81 -21.67 -36.35 7.11
N CYS A 82 -21.02 -36.70 6.00
CA CYS A 82 -21.41 -36.24 4.69
C CYS A 82 -22.61 -37.11 4.19
N GLY A 83 -23.65 -36.45 3.70
CA GLY A 83 -24.82 -37.15 3.18
C GLY A 83 -26.05 -36.28 2.97
N ILE A 84 -27.10 -36.89 2.51
CA ILE A 84 -28.42 -36.27 2.34
C ILE A 84 -29.31 -36.63 3.51
N GLN A 85 -29.92 -35.63 4.11
CA GLN A 85 -30.87 -35.80 5.21
C GLN A 85 -32.22 -35.19 4.82
N CYS A 86 -33.28 -35.88 5.24
CA CYS A 86 -34.63 -35.36 5.14
C CYS A 86 -35.21 -35.05 6.51
N SER A 87 -36.23 -34.18 6.55
CA SER A 87 -36.98 -33.87 7.76
C SER A 87 -37.58 -35.13 8.41
N GLN A 88 -37.83 -35.05 9.72
CA GLN A 88 -38.35 -36.20 10.50
C GLN A 88 -39.55 -36.86 9.85
N GLY A 89 -39.56 -38.19 9.85
CA GLY A 89 -40.62 -39.03 9.26
C GLY A 89 -40.41 -39.37 7.79
N PHE A 90 -39.35 -38.86 7.17
CA PHE A 90 -38.98 -39.21 5.80
C PHE A 90 -37.59 -39.86 5.75
N GLN A 91 -37.41 -40.74 4.76
CA GLN A 91 -36.14 -41.36 4.44
C GLN A 91 -35.74 -40.95 3.02
N CYS A 92 -34.53 -40.44 2.88
CA CYS A 92 -33.94 -40.05 1.62
C CYS A 92 -32.82 -41.02 1.24
N ASN A 93 -32.90 -41.55 0.03
CA ASN A 93 -31.88 -42.41 -0.56
C ASN A 93 -31.32 -41.76 -1.82
N THR A 94 -30.00 -41.76 -1.95
CA THR A 94 -29.30 -41.16 -3.09
C THR A 94 -28.83 -42.21 -4.07
N GLN A 95 -28.97 -41.90 -5.36
CA GLN A 95 -28.43 -42.69 -6.45
C GLN A 95 -27.75 -41.74 -7.46
N PRO A 96 -26.62 -42.13 -8.08
CA PRO A 96 -26.06 -41.37 -9.17
C PRO A 96 -27.08 -41.27 -10.31
N ALA A 97 -27.24 -40.06 -10.86
CA ALA A 97 -28.10 -39.89 -12.03
C ALA A 97 -27.40 -40.44 -13.29
N ASN A 98 -28.17 -40.99 -14.22
CA ASN A 98 -27.65 -41.35 -15.52
C ASN A 98 -27.21 -40.07 -16.26
N TYR A 99 -26.14 -40.16 -17.04
CA TYR A 99 -25.60 -39.02 -17.81
C TYR A 99 -26.59 -38.44 -18.83
N PHE A 100 -27.58 -39.24 -19.25
CA PHE A 100 -28.64 -38.79 -20.16
C PHE A 100 -29.85 -38.43 -19.30
N ALA A 101 -30.17 -37.16 -19.24
CA ALA A 101 -31.38 -36.69 -18.57
C ALA A 101 -32.59 -37.26 -19.30
N ASP A 102 -33.49 -37.89 -18.58
CA ASP A 102 -34.76 -38.32 -19.13
C ASP A 102 -35.53 -37.12 -19.70
N PRO A 103 -36.18 -37.26 -20.87
CA PRO A 103 -36.97 -36.18 -21.44
C PRO A 103 -38.04 -35.74 -20.43
N CYS A 104 -38.26 -34.44 -20.30
CA CYS A 104 -39.26 -33.95 -19.36
C CYS A 104 -40.68 -34.29 -19.82
N GLN A 105 -41.54 -34.58 -18.88
CA GLN A 105 -42.97 -34.84 -19.07
C GLN A 105 -43.78 -33.55 -18.90
N MET A 106 -44.95 -33.47 -19.55
CA MET A 106 -45.85 -32.33 -19.32
C MET A 106 -46.37 -32.36 -17.89
N PRO A 107 -46.35 -31.25 -17.15
CA PRO A 107 -46.87 -31.21 -15.80
C PRO A 107 -48.39 -31.34 -15.78
N ALA A 108 -48.94 -31.82 -14.67
CA ALA A 108 -50.38 -31.82 -14.45
C ALA A 108 -50.89 -30.37 -14.32
N ASP A 109 -52.18 -30.17 -14.64
CA ASP A 109 -52.84 -28.86 -14.55
C ASP A 109 -52.68 -28.26 -13.15
N GLY A 110 -52.18 -26.99 -13.09
CA GLY A 110 -51.95 -26.30 -11.83
C GLY A 110 -50.63 -26.60 -11.13
N LEU A 111 -49.79 -27.53 -11.64
CA LEU A 111 -48.46 -27.77 -11.09
C LEU A 111 -47.48 -26.67 -11.57
N THR A 112 -46.96 -25.90 -10.64
CA THR A 112 -45.97 -24.84 -10.91
C THR A 112 -44.72 -25.04 -10.06
N ALA A 113 -43.59 -24.53 -10.51
CA ALA A 113 -42.35 -24.57 -9.74
C ALA A 113 -42.50 -23.94 -8.33
N ALA A 114 -43.27 -22.84 -8.22
CA ALA A 114 -43.53 -22.17 -6.93
C ALA A 114 -44.45 -22.98 -6.00
N ALA A 115 -45.29 -23.90 -6.55
CA ALA A 115 -46.10 -24.79 -5.74
C ALA A 115 -45.28 -25.95 -5.15
N VAL A 116 -44.22 -26.38 -5.89
CA VAL A 116 -43.35 -27.47 -5.50
C VAL A 116 -42.20 -27.00 -4.64
N PHE A 117 -41.46 -25.99 -5.09
CA PHE A 117 -40.24 -25.49 -4.41
C PHE A 117 -40.55 -24.24 -3.60
N ARG A 118 -40.30 -24.30 -2.28
CA ARG A 118 -40.56 -23.16 -1.37
C ARG A 118 -39.32 -22.37 -1.08
N ASN A 119 -38.17 -22.99 -0.98
CA ASN A 119 -36.95 -22.39 -0.50
C ASN A 119 -35.73 -23.14 -1.05
N LEU A 120 -34.72 -22.41 -1.51
CA LEU A 120 -33.43 -22.99 -1.90
C LEU A 120 -32.35 -22.10 -1.30
N ARG A 121 -31.57 -22.66 -0.38
CA ARG A 121 -30.50 -21.98 0.33
C ARG A 121 -29.17 -22.70 0.14
N PHE A 122 -28.10 -21.93 0.11
CA PHE A 122 -26.75 -22.46 -0.01
C PHE A 122 -25.90 -21.95 1.15
N SER A 123 -25.03 -22.83 1.64
CA SER A 123 -23.97 -22.49 2.59
C SER A 123 -22.79 -23.42 2.35
N THR A 124 -21.64 -23.09 2.95
CA THR A 124 -20.45 -23.95 2.91
C THR A 124 -20.21 -24.50 4.30
N GLY A 125 -19.95 -25.81 4.37
CA GLY A 125 -19.39 -26.46 5.53
C GLY A 125 -18.06 -27.13 5.18
N MET A 126 -17.37 -27.69 6.19
CA MET A 126 -16.14 -28.43 5.94
C MET A 126 -16.11 -29.74 6.70
N THR A 127 -15.50 -30.76 6.10
CA THR A 127 -15.15 -32.03 6.74
C THR A 127 -13.65 -32.05 6.98
N CYS A 128 -13.21 -32.50 8.15
CA CYS A 128 -11.82 -32.54 8.53
C CYS A 128 -11.39 -33.92 9.00
N GLU A 129 -10.37 -34.50 8.35
CA GLU A 129 -9.71 -35.73 8.79
C GLU A 129 -8.54 -35.44 9.76
N GLY A 130 -8.13 -34.16 9.88
CA GLY A 130 -7.05 -33.69 10.72
C GLY A 130 -7.04 -32.16 10.79
N ARG A 131 -6.02 -31.60 11.46
CA ARG A 131 -5.93 -30.16 11.68
C ARG A 131 -5.84 -29.34 10.39
N GLN A 132 -5.09 -29.84 9.40
CA GLN A 132 -4.82 -29.17 8.12
C GLN A 132 -5.27 -30.04 6.92
N ARG A 133 -6.24 -30.94 7.12
CA ARG A 133 -6.79 -31.81 6.10
C ARG A 133 -8.30 -31.68 6.08
N CYS A 134 -8.76 -30.47 5.80
CA CYS A 134 -10.17 -30.18 5.66
C CYS A 134 -10.52 -29.97 4.17
N SER A 135 -11.68 -30.49 3.77
CA SER A 135 -12.29 -30.27 2.46
C SER A 135 -13.57 -29.46 2.61
N LEU A 136 -13.87 -28.63 1.60
CA LEU A 136 -15.08 -27.83 1.58
C LEU A 136 -16.23 -28.58 0.90
N HIS A 137 -17.42 -28.42 1.45
CA HIS A 137 -18.64 -28.98 0.89
C HIS A 137 -19.72 -27.90 0.80
N LEU A 138 -20.35 -27.81 -0.36
CA LEU A 138 -21.57 -27.02 -0.55
C LEU A 138 -22.74 -27.74 0.14
N ARG A 139 -23.41 -27.03 1.02
CA ARG A 139 -24.65 -27.44 1.64
C ARG A 139 -25.81 -26.84 0.87
N ILE A 140 -26.71 -27.69 0.39
CA ILE A 140 -27.90 -27.32 -0.37
C ILE A 140 -29.10 -27.67 0.49
N ASN A 141 -29.79 -26.64 0.98
CA ASN A 141 -31.04 -26.83 1.73
C ASN A 141 -32.21 -26.37 0.87
N THR A 142 -33.18 -27.27 0.67
CA THR A 142 -34.39 -26.96 -0.07
C THR A 142 -35.63 -27.54 0.61
N THR A 143 -36.71 -26.78 0.56
CA THR A 143 -38.00 -27.21 1.08
C THR A 143 -38.94 -27.48 -0.08
N VAL A 144 -39.50 -28.68 -0.12
CA VAL A 144 -40.31 -29.16 -1.25
C VAL A 144 -41.67 -29.62 -0.76
N GLN A 145 -42.70 -29.26 -1.50
CA GLN A 145 -44.03 -29.81 -1.31
C GLN A 145 -44.25 -30.96 -2.29
N LEU A 146 -44.49 -32.17 -1.78
CA LEU A 146 -44.62 -33.38 -2.58
C LEU A 146 -46.10 -33.65 -2.91
N PRO A 147 -46.54 -33.45 -4.15
CA PRO A 147 -47.79 -34.04 -4.61
C PRO A 147 -47.63 -35.56 -4.81
N GLU A 148 -48.71 -36.28 -4.99
CA GLU A 148 -48.75 -37.76 -5.02
C GLU A 148 -47.87 -38.38 -6.11
N TYR A 149 -47.63 -37.66 -7.19
CA TYR A 149 -46.90 -38.12 -8.37
C TYR A 149 -45.41 -37.72 -8.40
N ILE A 150 -44.91 -37.00 -7.39
CA ILE A 150 -43.48 -36.66 -7.25
C ILE A 150 -42.89 -37.56 -6.16
N HIS A 151 -41.92 -38.42 -6.55
CA HIS A 151 -41.33 -39.41 -5.65
C HIS A 151 -39.90 -39.07 -5.25
N GLY A 152 -39.35 -37.96 -5.78
CA GLY A 152 -37.99 -37.55 -5.50
C GLY A 152 -37.57 -36.28 -6.21
N LEU A 153 -36.29 -35.96 -6.06
CA LEU A 153 -35.65 -34.81 -6.67
C LEU A 153 -34.38 -35.24 -7.39
N SER A 154 -34.04 -34.53 -8.45
CA SER A 154 -32.71 -34.59 -9.04
C SER A 154 -31.99 -33.30 -8.70
N VAL A 155 -30.87 -33.39 -7.99
CA VAL A 155 -30.00 -32.28 -7.61
C VAL A 155 -28.76 -32.30 -8.49
N CYS A 156 -28.62 -31.31 -9.35
CA CYS A 156 -27.50 -31.16 -10.27
C CYS A 156 -26.65 -29.98 -9.89
N SER A 157 -25.35 -30.17 -9.70
CA SER A 157 -24.35 -29.11 -9.57
C SER A 157 -23.55 -28.98 -10.86
N HIS A 158 -23.35 -27.75 -11.29
CA HIS A 158 -22.60 -27.42 -12.49
C HIS A 158 -21.59 -26.32 -12.19
N THR A 159 -20.33 -26.58 -12.50
CA THR A 159 -19.23 -25.61 -12.47
C THR A 159 -18.79 -25.33 -13.89
N PRO A 160 -18.54 -24.06 -14.29
CA PRO A 160 -18.04 -23.74 -15.61
C PRO A 160 -16.77 -24.54 -15.96
N GLY A 161 -16.78 -25.23 -17.10
CA GLY A 161 -15.66 -26.06 -17.56
C GLY A 161 -15.63 -27.50 -16.97
N MET A 162 -16.55 -27.89 -16.13
CA MET A 162 -16.66 -29.23 -15.59
C MET A 162 -17.96 -29.93 -16.05
N LEU A 163 -17.96 -31.25 -16.00
CA LEU A 163 -19.16 -32.07 -16.26
C LEU A 163 -20.20 -31.82 -15.15
N HIS A 164 -21.48 -31.93 -15.54
CA HIS A 164 -22.58 -31.87 -14.58
C HIS A 164 -22.50 -33.05 -13.62
N ASN A 165 -22.58 -32.78 -12.33
CA ASN A 165 -22.70 -33.79 -11.30
C ASN A 165 -24.15 -33.81 -10.81
N CYS A 166 -24.90 -34.83 -11.16
CA CYS A 166 -26.32 -34.99 -10.81
C CYS A 166 -26.52 -36.19 -9.91
N ARG A 167 -27.35 -36.03 -8.90
CA ARG A 167 -27.79 -37.11 -7.98
C ARG A 167 -29.30 -37.15 -7.91
N ILE A 168 -29.87 -38.33 -7.94
CA ILE A 168 -31.31 -38.58 -7.73
C ILE A 168 -31.53 -38.88 -6.25
N VAL A 169 -32.42 -38.13 -5.63
CA VAL A 169 -32.83 -38.28 -4.24
C VAL A 169 -34.24 -38.84 -4.23
N SER A 170 -34.38 -40.14 -3.92
CA SER A 170 -35.68 -40.77 -3.74
C SER A 170 -36.17 -40.54 -2.32
N ILE A 171 -37.38 -40.01 -2.18
CA ILE A 171 -38.00 -39.67 -0.90
C ILE A 171 -39.08 -40.72 -0.60
N SER A 172 -39.00 -41.36 0.57
CA SER A 172 -39.98 -42.31 1.06
C SER A 172 -40.39 -41.96 2.50
N LYS A 173 -41.58 -42.38 2.90
CA LYS A 173 -42.08 -42.21 4.25
C LYS A 173 -41.77 -43.41 5.11
N VAL A 174 -41.37 -43.20 6.35
CA VAL A 174 -41.06 -44.29 7.30
C VAL A 174 -42.32 -45.06 7.74
N SER A 175 -43.48 -44.39 7.77
CA SER A 175 -44.78 -44.99 8.07
C SER A 175 -45.67 -44.94 6.84
N GLY A 176 -46.17 -46.07 6.30
CA GLY A 176 -46.84 -46.32 5.03
C GLY A 176 -48.11 -45.51 4.66
N TRP A 177 -48.17 -44.21 5.05
CA TRP A 177 -49.23 -43.26 4.69
C TRP A 177 -48.88 -42.49 3.41
N THR A 178 -49.89 -42.05 2.66
CA THR A 178 -49.70 -41.27 1.43
C THR A 178 -48.88 -40.00 1.66
N MET A 179 -47.97 -39.66 0.74
CA MET A 179 -47.10 -38.50 0.82
C MET A 179 -47.76 -37.20 0.28
N SER A 180 -48.96 -37.31 -0.29
CA SER A 180 -49.62 -36.23 -0.98
C SER A 180 -49.82 -35.00 -0.09
N GLY A 181 -49.33 -33.85 -0.57
CA GLY A 181 -49.47 -32.54 0.10
C GLY A 181 -48.53 -32.31 1.28
N MET A 182 -47.58 -33.20 1.54
CA MET A 182 -46.62 -33.05 2.64
C MET A 182 -45.42 -32.19 2.22
N GLN A 183 -44.90 -31.43 3.19
CA GLN A 183 -43.70 -30.64 3.04
C GLN A 183 -42.50 -31.40 3.58
N VAL A 184 -41.46 -31.51 2.77
CA VAL A 184 -40.19 -32.14 3.12
C VAL A 184 -39.07 -31.15 3.00
N GLU A 185 -38.25 -31.03 4.03
CA GLU A 185 -37.00 -30.32 3.99
C GLU A 185 -35.88 -31.29 3.67
N LEU A 186 -35.12 -30.99 2.64
CA LEU A 186 -33.95 -31.74 2.17
C LEU A 186 -32.71 -30.95 2.44
N ASP A 187 -31.73 -31.56 3.07
CA ASP A 187 -30.42 -30.99 3.38
C ASP A 187 -29.33 -31.91 2.80
N ASP A 188 -28.68 -31.45 1.73
CA ASP A 188 -27.54 -32.12 1.09
C ASP A 188 -26.25 -31.35 1.44
N ASN A 189 -25.36 -31.95 2.20
CA ASN A 189 -24.11 -31.36 2.66
C ASN A 189 -22.86 -32.06 2.10
N CYS A 190 -22.99 -32.75 0.95
CA CYS A 190 -21.96 -33.63 0.41
C CYS A 190 -21.51 -33.29 -1.01
N THR A 191 -21.69 -32.07 -1.45
CA THR A 191 -21.20 -31.63 -2.76
C THR A 191 -19.84 -30.97 -2.59
N ASP A 192 -18.76 -31.60 -3.09
CA ASP A 192 -17.41 -31.06 -3.02
C ASP A 192 -17.31 -29.75 -3.75
N VAL A 193 -16.65 -28.77 -3.14
CA VAL A 193 -16.34 -27.46 -3.74
C VAL A 193 -14.95 -27.03 -3.35
N TYR A 194 -14.33 -26.23 -4.23
CA TYR A 194 -13.03 -25.60 -3.95
C TYR A 194 -13.20 -24.14 -3.51
N PRO A 195 -12.22 -23.59 -2.82
CA PRO A 195 -12.23 -22.16 -2.48
C PRO A 195 -12.47 -21.29 -3.71
N GLN A 196 -13.35 -20.27 -3.58
CA GLN A 196 -13.74 -19.32 -4.62
C GLN A 196 -14.46 -19.95 -5.84
N GLN A 197 -14.81 -21.21 -5.78
CA GLN A 197 -15.51 -21.89 -6.87
C GLN A 197 -16.94 -21.38 -7.01
N GLN A 198 -17.34 -21.06 -8.25
CA GLN A 198 -18.73 -20.73 -8.58
C GLN A 198 -19.47 -21.99 -9.01
N VAL A 199 -20.56 -22.30 -8.33
CA VAL A 199 -21.40 -23.49 -8.62
C VAL A 199 -22.82 -23.05 -8.90
N LYS A 200 -23.38 -23.50 -10.00
CA LYS A 200 -24.82 -23.41 -10.30
C LYS A 200 -25.49 -24.70 -9.89
N VAL A 201 -26.46 -24.62 -9.00
CA VAL A 201 -27.27 -25.76 -8.57
C VAL A 201 -28.64 -25.67 -9.23
N THR A 202 -29.12 -26.78 -9.76
CA THR A 202 -30.47 -26.92 -10.32
C THR A 202 -31.13 -28.15 -9.67
N VAL A 203 -32.30 -27.92 -9.11
CA VAL A 203 -33.14 -28.98 -8.51
C VAL A 203 -34.36 -29.16 -9.39
N THR A 204 -34.59 -30.40 -9.82
CA THR A 204 -35.74 -30.80 -10.64
C THR A 204 -36.51 -31.92 -9.96
N THR A 205 -37.74 -32.15 -10.32
CA THR A 205 -38.58 -33.22 -9.77
C THR A 205 -38.25 -34.59 -10.41
N VAL A 206 -38.58 -35.66 -9.71
CA VAL A 206 -38.55 -37.02 -10.23
C VAL A 206 -39.96 -37.64 -10.09
N PRO A 207 -40.67 -37.93 -11.19
CA PRO A 207 -40.31 -37.75 -12.62
C PRO A 207 -40.01 -36.28 -12.99
N ASN A 208 -39.20 -36.09 -14.04
CA ASN A 208 -38.85 -34.75 -14.52
C ASN A 208 -40.04 -34.10 -15.24
N TYR A 209 -40.63 -33.06 -14.63
CA TYR A 209 -41.69 -32.25 -15.26
C TYR A 209 -41.15 -30.99 -15.90
N CYS A 210 -41.56 -30.71 -17.15
CA CYS A 210 -41.10 -29.56 -17.90
C CYS A 210 -41.43 -28.25 -17.17
N GLY A 211 -40.42 -27.41 -16.95
CA GLY A 211 -40.57 -26.13 -16.30
C GLY A 211 -40.71 -26.19 -14.77
N ILE A 212 -40.74 -27.36 -14.16
CA ILE A 212 -40.81 -27.53 -12.70
C ILE A 212 -39.39 -27.74 -12.16
N ASN A 213 -38.66 -26.64 -12.02
CA ASN A 213 -37.31 -26.64 -11.48
C ASN A 213 -37.04 -25.37 -10.65
N GLN A 214 -36.03 -25.42 -9.81
CA GLN A 214 -35.50 -24.31 -9.09
C GLN A 214 -33.96 -24.29 -9.24
N SER A 215 -33.39 -23.16 -9.55
CA SER A 215 -31.93 -23.02 -9.67
C SER A 215 -31.39 -21.79 -8.94
N GLY A 216 -30.15 -21.88 -8.51
CA GLY A 216 -29.42 -20.80 -7.90
C GLY A 216 -27.94 -20.94 -8.16
N THR A 217 -27.20 -19.83 -8.00
CA THR A 217 -25.75 -19.79 -8.12
C THR A 217 -25.15 -19.45 -6.76
N TYR A 218 -24.12 -20.16 -6.39
CA TYR A 218 -23.38 -19.97 -5.16
C TYR A 218 -21.88 -19.81 -5.45
N VAL A 219 -21.20 -18.98 -4.68
CA VAL A 219 -19.73 -18.83 -4.72
C VAL A 219 -19.20 -19.27 -3.36
N ALA A 220 -18.35 -20.29 -3.35
CA ALA A 220 -17.68 -20.75 -2.14
C ALA A 220 -16.76 -19.65 -1.57
N PRO A 221 -16.59 -19.59 -0.23
CA PRO A 221 -15.67 -18.65 0.38
C PRO A 221 -14.25 -18.81 -0.16
N ASP A 222 -13.50 -17.70 -0.21
CA ASP A 222 -12.12 -17.67 -0.67
C ASP A 222 -11.11 -17.90 0.48
N CYS A 223 -9.84 -18.06 0.15
CA CYS A 223 -8.77 -18.28 1.12
C CYS A 223 -8.46 -17.10 2.06
N SER A 224 -9.16 -15.97 1.93
CA SER A 224 -9.03 -14.85 2.87
C SER A 224 -9.73 -15.14 4.22
N TRP A 225 -10.62 -16.11 4.25
CA TRP A 225 -11.25 -16.59 5.48
C TRP A 225 -10.22 -17.29 6.36
N GLU A 226 -10.13 -16.86 7.62
CA GLU A 226 -9.12 -17.35 8.56
C GLU A 226 -9.23 -18.87 8.79
N ASP A 227 -10.44 -19.41 8.81
CA ASP A 227 -10.70 -20.82 8.99
C ASP A 227 -10.21 -21.66 7.80
N LEU A 228 -10.39 -21.18 6.56
CA LEU A 228 -9.86 -21.84 5.36
C LEU A 228 -8.33 -21.78 5.33
N SER A 229 -7.76 -20.62 5.58
CA SER A 229 -6.30 -20.43 5.54
C SER A 229 -5.53 -21.26 6.58
N ARG A 230 -6.22 -21.77 7.59
CA ARG A 230 -5.64 -22.63 8.65
C ARG A 230 -5.85 -24.12 8.45
N HIS A 231 -6.92 -24.51 7.78
CA HIS A 231 -7.38 -25.90 7.79
C HIS A 231 -7.50 -26.53 6.40
N VAL A 232 -7.68 -25.73 5.35
CA VAL A 232 -7.87 -26.21 3.97
C VAL A 232 -6.53 -26.18 3.23
N PRO A 233 -5.97 -27.31 2.79
CA PRO A 233 -4.64 -27.40 2.19
C PRO A 233 -4.43 -26.43 1.03
N GLU A 234 -5.44 -26.23 0.19
CA GLU A 234 -5.43 -25.33 -0.96
C GLU A 234 -5.32 -23.85 -0.56
N CYS A 235 -5.55 -23.52 0.72
CA CYS A 235 -5.45 -22.17 1.26
C CYS A 235 -4.21 -21.96 2.15
N ILE A 236 -3.52 -23.04 2.53
CA ILE A 236 -2.35 -22.95 3.43
C ILE A 236 -1.11 -22.58 2.62
N THR A 237 -0.75 -21.29 2.64
CA THR A 237 0.43 -20.77 1.94
C THR A 237 1.68 -20.72 2.80
N GLY A 238 1.54 -20.87 4.12
CA GLY A 238 2.57 -20.51 5.08
C GLY A 238 2.69 -18.99 5.27
N ARG A 239 3.28 -18.57 6.38
CA ARG A 239 3.56 -17.18 6.70
C ARG A 239 5.07 -16.95 6.69
N ILE A 240 5.54 -16.06 5.82
CA ILE A 240 6.94 -15.71 5.68
C ILE A 240 7.26 -14.50 6.55
N SER A 241 8.24 -14.65 7.43
CA SER A 241 8.94 -13.56 8.12
C SER A 241 10.40 -13.52 7.69
N TYR A 242 11.02 -12.36 7.70
CA TYR A 242 12.39 -12.21 7.22
C TYR A 242 13.17 -11.19 8.05
N HIS A 243 14.50 -11.41 8.08
CA HIS A 243 15.48 -10.48 8.62
C HIS A 243 16.54 -10.21 7.55
N VAL A 244 16.85 -8.93 7.30
CA VAL A 244 17.82 -8.50 6.29
C VAL A 244 19.17 -8.26 6.93
N ASN A 245 20.20 -8.94 6.44
CA ASN A 245 21.60 -8.63 6.74
C ASN A 245 22.23 -7.95 5.52
N THR A 246 22.36 -6.62 5.57
CA THR A 246 22.88 -5.81 4.46
C THR A 246 24.39 -6.00 4.26
N GLU A 247 25.15 -6.26 5.31
CA GLU A 247 26.61 -6.45 5.24
C GLU A 247 26.97 -7.74 4.51
N ARG A 248 26.27 -8.84 4.83
CA ARG A 248 26.48 -10.15 4.18
C ARG A 248 25.65 -10.33 2.92
N LYS A 249 24.73 -9.40 2.64
CA LYS A 249 23.75 -9.50 1.55
C LYS A 249 22.93 -10.78 1.62
N GLU A 250 22.40 -11.08 2.80
CA GLU A 250 21.65 -12.28 3.11
C GLU A 250 20.27 -11.93 3.68
N LEU A 251 19.26 -12.68 3.26
CA LEU A 251 17.93 -12.71 3.84
C LEU A 251 17.79 -13.98 4.68
N ARG A 252 17.66 -13.85 5.98
CA ARG A 252 17.23 -14.95 6.83
C ARG A 252 15.71 -14.99 6.81
N VAL A 253 15.16 -16.07 6.29
CA VAL A 253 13.72 -16.27 6.12
C VAL A 253 13.25 -17.34 7.08
N THR A 254 12.18 -17.07 7.82
CA THR A 254 11.53 -18.03 8.72
C THR A 254 10.09 -18.21 8.26
N VAL A 255 9.64 -19.45 8.22
CA VAL A 255 8.28 -19.83 7.78
C VAL A 255 7.50 -20.40 8.95
N THR A 256 6.28 -19.92 9.14
CA THR A 256 5.32 -20.42 10.11
C THR A 256 4.00 -20.77 9.40
N ASP A 257 3.12 -21.49 10.06
CA ASP A 257 1.78 -21.83 9.53
C ASP A 257 1.82 -22.53 8.15
N MET A 258 2.88 -23.28 7.88
CA MET A 258 2.99 -24.15 6.69
C MET A 258 2.27 -25.47 6.91
N LEU A 259 2.11 -26.30 5.86
CA LEU A 259 1.62 -27.66 5.99
C LEU A 259 2.58 -28.51 6.84
N ASP A 260 2.06 -29.17 7.88
CA ASP A 260 2.87 -29.90 8.87
C ASP A 260 3.59 -31.10 8.26
N ASP A 261 2.94 -31.76 7.29
CA ASP A 261 3.44 -33.01 6.68
C ASP A 261 4.23 -32.80 5.38
N GLU A 262 4.48 -31.56 4.98
CA GLU A 262 5.10 -31.25 3.69
C GLU A 262 6.32 -30.35 3.82
N ASP A 263 7.31 -30.56 2.95
CA ASP A 263 8.45 -29.67 2.81
C ASP A 263 8.01 -28.29 2.26
N TYR A 264 8.82 -27.28 2.51
CA TYR A 264 8.50 -25.93 2.06
C TYR A 264 9.61 -25.35 1.17
N ARG A 265 9.24 -24.89 -0.01
CA ARG A 265 10.17 -24.28 -0.97
C ARG A 265 10.18 -22.77 -0.85
N LEU A 266 11.37 -22.21 -0.85
CA LEU A 266 11.62 -20.78 -0.89
C LEU A 266 12.48 -20.44 -2.11
N ARG A 267 12.22 -19.31 -2.75
CA ARG A 267 13.09 -18.74 -3.76
C ARG A 267 13.07 -17.22 -3.74
N LEU A 268 14.15 -16.61 -4.22
CA LEU A 268 14.14 -15.20 -4.58
C LEU A 268 13.74 -15.05 -6.05
N CYS A 269 12.90 -14.08 -6.31
CA CYS A 269 12.42 -13.80 -7.65
C CYS A 269 12.25 -12.29 -7.88
N ARG A 270 12.36 -11.87 -9.14
CA ARG A 270 12.02 -10.52 -9.56
C ARG A 270 10.55 -10.47 -9.96
N LYS A 271 9.78 -9.70 -9.23
CA LYS A 271 8.34 -9.53 -9.46
C LYS A 271 8.10 -8.53 -10.58
N ASP A 272 7.51 -9.02 -11.65
CA ASP A 272 6.90 -8.25 -12.72
C ASP A 272 5.44 -8.73 -12.87
N PHE A 273 5.00 -9.24 -14.01
CA PHE A 273 3.74 -10.00 -14.15
C PHE A 273 3.81 -11.34 -13.44
N ILE A 274 4.92 -12.04 -13.63
CA ILE A 274 5.27 -13.27 -12.92
C ILE A 274 6.53 -13.03 -12.11
N CYS A 275 6.72 -13.81 -11.05
CA CYS A 275 7.94 -13.77 -10.26
C CYS A 275 9.02 -14.63 -10.89
N ALA A 276 9.93 -14.02 -11.67
CA ALA A 276 11.02 -14.71 -12.35
C ALA A 276 12.16 -15.04 -11.37
N SER A 277 12.54 -16.31 -11.27
CA SER A 277 13.58 -16.79 -10.35
C SER A 277 14.92 -16.10 -10.60
N THR A 278 15.62 -15.74 -9.52
CA THR A 278 17.00 -15.23 -9.57
C THR A 278 18.06 -16.33 -9.46
N GLY A 279 17.64 -17.59 -9.27
CA GLY A 279 18.51 -18.72 -9.01
C GLY A 279 18.76 -19.00 -7.53
N ALA A 280 18.55 -18.03 -6.64
CA ALA A 280 18.65 -18.25 -5.20
C ALA A 280 17.39 -18.90 -4.65
N GLY A 281 17.52 -20.02 -3.95
CA GLY A 281 16.40 -20.75 -3.34
C GLY A 281 16.87 -21.69 -2.24
N ALA A 282 15.93 -22.19 -1.47
CA ALA A 282 16.14 -23.15 -0.39
C ALA A 282 14.93 -24.06 -0.24
N LEU A 283 15.15 -25.25 0.30
CA LEU A 283 14.14 -26.19 0.73
C LEU A 283 14.21 -26.31 2.24
N ILE A 284 13.11 -26.09 2.92
CA ILE A 284 12.94 -26.33 4.36
C ILE A 284 12.27 -27.68 4.51
N MET A 285 12.95 -28.62 5.14
CA MET A 285 12.43 -29.95 5.35
C MET A 285 11.37 -29.96 6.46
N LYS A 286 10.37 -30.80 6.33
CA LYS A 286 9.30 -30.94 7.32
C LYS A 286 9.78 -31.41 8.70
N GLU A 287 10.91 -32.11 8.77
CA GLU A 287 11.52 -32.59 10.01
C GLU A 287 12.34 -31.51 10.73
N GLU A 288 12.72 -30.41 10.05
CA GLU A 288 13.52 -29.36 10.66
C GLU A 288 12.74 -28.66 11.78
N ILE A 289 13.38 -28.56 12.97
CA ILE A 289 12.79 -27.84 14.12
C ILE A 289 12.71 -26.34 13.82
N ASN A 290 13.80 -25.78 13.26
CA ASN A 290 13.87 -24.38 12.89
C ASN A 290 13.50 -24.20 11.42
N LYS A 291 12.25 -23.86 11.15
CA LYS A 291 11.74 -23.61 9.80
C LYS A 291 12.34 -22.33 9.20
N SER A 292 13.67 -22.30 9.00
CA SER A 292 14.36 -21.10 8.51
C SER A 292 15.46 -21.43 7.48
N ALA A 293 15.62 -20.53 6.50
CA ALA A 293 16.64 -20.63 5.47
C ALA A 293 17.33 -19.28 5.25
N ILE A 294 18.54 -19.31 4.64
CA ILE A 294 19.29 -18.12 4.26
C ILE A 294 19.29 -18.03 2.74
N LEU A 295 18.84 -16.90 2.21
CA LEU A 295 18.81 -16.60 0.78
C LEU A 295 19.76 -15.45 0.47
N PRO A 296 20.82 -15.65 -0.34
CA PRO A 296 21.73 -14.58 -0.72
C PRO A 296 21.08 -13.68 -1.78
N PHE A 297 21.34 -12.37 -1.70
CA PHE A 297 20.91 -11.41 -2.71
C PHE A 297 22.08 -10.51 -3.15
N SER A 298 22.00 -9.93 -4.36
CA SER A 298 23.03 -9.05 -4.90
C SER A 298 22.72 -7.57 -4.69
N ARG A 299 21.48 -7.17 -4.87
CA ARG A 299 21.01 -5.77 -4.83
C ARG A 299 19.67 -5.66 -4.11
N LEU A 300 19.45 -4.53 -3.43
CA LEU A 300 18.24 -4.20 -2.66
C LEU A 300 17.11 -3.69 -3.58
N LEU A 301 16.71 -4.47 -4.57
CA LEU A 301 15.76 -4.05 -5.58
C LEU A 301 14.32 -4.07 -5.05
N PRO A 302 13.49 -3.04 -5.32
CA PRO A 302 12.09 -2.99 -4.91
C PRO A 302 11.26 -4.18 -5.40
N CYS A 303 11.60 -4.74 -6.56
CA CYS A 303 10.94 -5.91 -7.14
C CYS A 303 11.54 -7.25 -6.72
N LEU A 304 12.56 -7.26 -5.85
CA LEU A 304 13.10 -8.50 -5.31
C LEU A 304 12.17 -9.01 -4.22
N CYS A 305 11.57 -10.17 -4.46
CA CYS A 305 10.61 -10.79 -3.55
C CYS A 305 11.05 -12.18 -3.15
N ILE A 306 10.64 -12.58 -1.96
CA ILE A 306 10.70 -13.95 -1.47
C ILE A 306 9.37 -14.59 -1.89
N GLU A 307 9.42 -15.71 -2.59
CA GLU A 307 8.26 -16.52 -2.89
C GLU A 307 8.38 -17.85 -2.19
N GLY A 308 7.32 -18.30 -1.53
CA GLY A 308 7.29 -19.56 -0.79
C GLY A 308 6.02 -20.36 -1.04
N TRP A 309 6.14 -21.69 -0.98
CA TRP A 309 5.02 -22.64 -1.14
C TRP A 309 5.37 -24.02 -0.60
N SER A 310 4.37 -24.78 -0.19
CA SER A 310 4.54 -26.19 0.19
C SER A 310 4.94 -27.04 -1.02
N ALA A 311 5.75 -28.05 -0.83
CA ALA A 311 6.35 -28.88 -1.91
C ALA A 311 5.34 -29.88 -2.52
N VAL A 312 4.06 -29.51 -2.62
CA VAL A 312 3.00 -30.27 -3.28
C VAL A 312 2.64 -29.68 -4.65
N THR A 313 1.99 -30.49 -5.49
CA THR A 313 1.53 -30.06 -6.81
C THR A 313 0.50 -28.94 -6.64
N ASP A 314 0.59 -27.90 -7.48
CA ASP A 314 -0.34 -26.76 -7.51
C ASP A 314 -0.51 -26.01 -6.17
N ALA A 315 0.47 -26.13 -5.27
CA ALA A 315 0.44 -25.43 -3.98
C ALA A 315 0.30 -23.91 -4.17
N PRO A 316 -0.54 -23.26 -3.37
CA PRO A 316 -0.67 -21.82 -3.38
C PRO A 316 0.64 -21.15 -2.94
N ARG A 317 0.94 -20.00 -3.54
CA ARG A 317 2.21 -19.29 -3.31
C ARG A 317 2.00 -17.99 -2.58
N VAL A 318 2.84 -17.75 -1.59
CA VAL A 318 2.93 -16.45 -0.90
C VAL A 318 4.15 -15.68 -1.37
N GLN A 319 4.01 -14.37 -1.54
CA GLN A 319 5.10 -13.47 -1.95
C GLN A 319 5.24 -12.33 -0.96
N VAL A 320 6.48 -12.09 -0.52
CA VAL A 320 6.85 -10.96 0.35
C VAL A 320 8.03 -10.24 -0.27
N CYS A 321 7.93 -8.92 -0.43
CA CYS A 321 8.96 -8.09 -1.06
C CYS A 321 9.63 -7.19 -0.01
N PRO A 322 10.79 -7.58 0.54
CA PRO A 322 11.45 -6.88 1.64
C PRO A 322 11.84 -5.44 1.32
N PHE A 323 12.17 -5.18 0.06
CA PHE A 323 12.76 -3.92 -0.39
C PHE A 323 11.78 -3.03 -1.17
N LYS A 324 10.48 -3.26 -1.05
CA LYS A 324 9.43 -2.53 -1.80
C LYS A 324 9.59 -1.00 -1.75
N ASN A 325 10.10 -0.47 -0.65
CA ASN A 325 10.28 0.96 -0.44
C ASN A 325 11.72 1.46 -0.71
N SER A 326 12.65 0.58 -1.11
CA SER A 326 14.07 0.90 -1.34
C SER A 326 14.29 1.32 -2.79
N LEU A 327 13.83 2.51 -3.15
CA LEU A 327 13.94 3.01 -4.53
C LEU A 327 15.33 3.54 -4.89
N GLU A 328 16.21 3.77 -3.91
CA GLU A 328 17.56 4.34 -4.12
C GLU A 328 18.44 3.45 -5.01
N GLU A 329 18.28 2.13 -4.94
CA GLU A 329 19.02 1.18 -5.75
C GLU A 329 18.65 1.19 -7.25
N MET A 330 17.56 1.86 -7.62
CA MET A 330 17.11 1.95 -9.01
C MET A 330 18.03 2.82 -9.88
N TRP A 331 18.76 3.76 -9.26
CA TRP A 331 19.59 4.75 -9.99
C TRP A 331 20.90 4.19 -10.53
N HIS A 332 21.30 3.00 -10.16
CA HIS A 332 22.55 2.37 -10.58
C HIS A 332 22.58 1.93 -12.07
N GLY A 333 21.48 2.12 -12.79
CA GLY A 333 21.38 1.77 -14.22
C GLY A 333 21.71 2.94 -15.18
N ILE A 334 22.27 4.06 -14.69
CA ILE A 334 22.64 5.20 -15.55
C ILE A 334 23.94 4.88 -16.27
N ASN A 335 23.93 4.98 -17.59
CA ASN A 335 25.08 4.76 -18.46
C ASN A 335 25.23 5.91 -19.46
N PHE A 336 26.46 6.33 -19.69
CA PHE A 336 26.81 7.33 -20.71
C PHE A 336 27.62 6.68 -21.83
N ASP A 337 27.17 6.83 -23.06
CA ASP A 337 27.91 6.45 -24.25
C ASP A 337 28.62 7.70 -24.81
N PRO A 338 29.97 7.77 -24.72
CA PRO A 338 30.72 8.93 -25.20
C PRO A 338 30.77 9.05 -26.71
N LEU A 339 30.57 7.96 -27.48
CA LEU A 339 30.60 7.99 -28.94
C LEU A 339 29.33 8.63 -29.52
N GLU A 340 28.19 8.31 -28.93
CA GLU A 340 26.90 8.87 -29.35
C GLU A 340 26.52 10.14 -28.55
N GLY A 341 27.29 10.48 -27.52
CA GLY A 341 26.94 11.53 -26.57
C GLY A 341 25.58 11.27 -25.91
N ALA A 342 25.29 10.01 -25.61
CA ALA A 342 23.96 9.56 -25.18
C ALA A 342 23.97 9.13 -23.70
N LEU A 343 23.08 9.71 -22.90
CA LEU A 343 22.83 9.33 -21.51
C LEU A 343 21.61 8.42 -21.45
N SER A 344 21.78 7.22 -20.95
CA SER A 344 20.70 6.24 -20.87
C SER A 344 20.50 5.73 -19.44
N TRP A 345 19.29 5.33 -19.15
CA TRP A 345 18.94 4.66 -17.91
C TRP A 345 17.99 3.50 -18.18
N GLU A 346 18.27 2.38 -17.55
CA GLU A 346 17.42 1.19 -17.64
C GLU A 346 16.95 0.81 -16.24
N PRO A 347 15.64 0.80 -15.98
CA PRO A 347 15.11 0.44 -14.68
C PRO A 347 15.35 -1.04 -14.38
N ALA A 348 15.96 -1.34 -13.24
CA ALA A 348 16.20 -2.70 -12.78
C ALA A 348 14.91 -3.43 -12.35
N CYS A 349 13.83 -2.67 -12.12
CA CYS A 349 12.49 -3.15 -11.80
C CYS A 349 11.44 -2.40 -12.62
N PRO A 350 10.28 -2.99 -12.90
CA PRO A 350 9.13 -2.29 -13.44
C PRO A 350 8.73 -1.14 -12.51
N LEU A 351 8.80 0.08 -13.01
CA LEU A 351 8.49 1.29 -12.25
C LEU A 351 7.91 2.34 -13.18
N THR A 352 6.75 2.87 -12.86
CA THR A 352 6.21 4.04 -13.55
C THR A 352 6.84 5.28 -12.95
N ALA A 353 7.67 5.97 -13.71
CA ALA A 353 8.39 7.17 -13.29
C ALA A 353 8.51 8.17 -14.44
N THR A 354 8.68 9.43 -14.11
CA THR A 354 9.10 10.46 -15.05
C THR A 354 10.58 10.75 -14.80
N VAL A 355 11.38 10.71 -15.86
CA VAL A 355 12.80 11.03 -15.83
C VAL A 355 13.03 12.30 -16.61
N THR A 356 13.65 13.28 -15.96
CA THR A 356 13.91 14.60 -16.52
C THR A 356 15.39 14.92 -16.38
N LEU A 357 16.01 15.44 -17.45
CA LEU A 357 17.32 16.06 -17.31
C LEU A 357 17.16 17.43 -16.67
N CYS A 358 18.04 17.74 -15.74
CA CYS A 358 18.01 18.99 -14.99
C CYS A 358 19.41 19.50 -14.69
N GLN A 359 19.52 20.78 -14.43
CA GLN A 359 20.75 21.43 -14.00
C GLN A 359 20.81 21.44 -12.47
N GLY A 360 21.87 20.82 -11.91
CA GLY A 360 22.14 20.81 -10.48
C GLY A 360 22.59 22.17 -9.98
N GLY A 361 22.02 22.64 -8.87
CA GLY A 361 22.43 23.86 -8.16
C GLY A 361 23.36 23.56 -6.98
N GLU A 362 24.00 24.59 -6.44
CA GLU A 362 24.88 24.50 -5.25
C GLU A 362 24.10 24.14 -3.96
N ASP A 363 22.80 24.42 -3.94
CA ASP A 363 21.87 24.12 -2.85
C ASP A 363 21.38 22.66 -2.84
N GLY A 364 21.85 21.82 -3.78
CA GLY A 364 21.40 20.45 -3.98
C GLY A 364 20.05 20.33 -4.70
N GLY A 365 19.49 21.44 -5.16
CA GLY A 365 18.32 21.48 -6.03
C GLY A 365 18.65 21.13 -7.47
N CYS A 366 17.62 20.91 -8.30
CA CYS A 366 17.77 20.64 -9.72
C CYS A 366 16.70 21.35 -10.53
N THR A 367 17.12 22.23 -11.45
CA THR A 367 16.22 22.97 -12.35
C THR A 367 16.05 22.21 -13.64
N ASP A 368 14.81 21.89 -14.01
CA ASP A 368 14.48 21.07 -15.16
C ASP A 368 14.88 21.77 -16.48
N LEU A 369 15.54 21.03 -17.37
CA LEU A 369 15.84 21.49 -18.73
C LEU A 369 14.58 21.42 -19.61
N GLN A 370 14.46 22.36 -20.54
CA GLN A 370 13.32 22.42 -21.44
C GLN A 370 13.22 21.16 -22.31
N GLN A 371 12.02 20.60 -22.43
CA GLN A 371 11.72 19.43 -23.27
C GLN A 371 12.62 18.20 -22.99
N ALA A 372 13.09 18.05 -21.78
CA ALA A 372 14.01 17.00 -21.36
C ALA A 372 13.36 15.95 -20.44
N SER A 373 12.04 15.77 -20.53
CA SER A 373 11.29 14.79 -19.71
C SER A 373 10.79 13.62 -20.54
N GLN A 374 10.91 12.40 -20.00
CA GLN A 374 10.39 11.18 -20.57
C GLN A 374 9.67 10.34 -19.51
N ASN A 375 8.54 9.76 -19.86
CA ASN A 375 7.81 8.84 -18.99
C ASN A 375 8.30 7.41 -19.23
N VAL A 376 8.55 6.69 -18.14
CA VAL A 376 9.08 5.33 -18.14
C VAL A 376 8.15 4.41 -17.41
N SER A 377 7.91 3.23 -17.99
CA SER A 377 7.23 2.14 -17.28
C SER A 377 8.12 0.91 -17.12
N ARG A 378 8.85 0.53 -18.17
CA ARG A 378 9.69 -0.69 -18.21
C ARG A 378 10.88 -0.60 -19.14
N ALA A 379 10.80 0.24 -20.16
CA ALA A 379 11.80 0.31 -21.21
C ALA A 379 12.99 1.19 -20.81
N LYS A 380 14.15 0.88 -21.37
CA LYS A 380 15.33 1.76 -21.35
C LYS A 380 14.96 3.09 -22.00
N ILE A 381 15.36 4.18 -21.36
CA ILE A 381 15.28 5.53 -21.94
C ILE A 381 16.66 6.02 -22.34
N THR A 382 16.70 6.90 -23.34
CA THR A 382 17.94 7.47 -23.83
C THR A 382 17.71 8.94 -24.17
N PHE A 383 18.62 9.79 -23.67
CA PHE A 383 18.75 11.18 -24.05
C PHE A 383 20.00 11.30 -24.92
N ALA A 384 19.82 11.54 -26.19
CA ALA A 384 20.92 11.74 -27.13
C ALA A 384 21.40 13.21 -27.13
N GLN A 385 22.65 13.44 -27.51
CA GLN A 385 23.28 14.76 -27.60
C GLN A 385 23.23 15.51 -26.25
N VAL A 386 23.72 14.86 -25.20
CA VAL A 386 23.89 15.46 -23.87
C VAL A 386 25.31 16.02 -23.72
N ASP A 387 25.42 17.10 -22.97
CA ASP A 387 26.70 17.64 -22.55
C ASP A 387 27.20 16.93 -21.27
N PRO A 388 28.35 16.22 -21.30
CA PRO A 388 28.87 15.52 -20.13
C PRO A 388 29.52 16.50 -19.12
N HIS A 389 28.69 17.35 -18.53
CA HIS A 389 29.09 18.36 -17.56
C HIS A 389 28.65 17.97 -16.13
N PRO A 390 29.45 18.25 -15.06
CA PRO A 390 29.12 17.91 -13.68
C PRO A 390 27.77 18.44 -13.18
N GLN A 391 27.30 19.56 -13.71
CA GLN A 391 25.99 20.14 -13.36
C GLN A 391 24.82 19.50 -14.14
N LEU A 392 25.06 18.61 -15.11
CA LEU A 392 23.98 17.88 -15.75
C LEU A 392 23.57 16.67 -14.92
N CYS A 393 22.34 16.70 -14.44
CA CYS A 393 21.77 15.68 -13.56
C CYS A 393 20.53 15.06 -14.18
N MET A 394 20.18 13.87 -13.69
CA MET A 394 18.91 13.20 -13.96
C MET A 394 18.03 13.26 -12.71
N LYS A 395 16.83 13.78 -12.86
CA LYS A 395 15.80 13.80 -11.82
C LYS A 395 14.76 12.74 -12.13
N PHE A 396 14.51 11.89 -11.17
CA PHE A 396 13.55 10.81 -11.23
C PHE A 396 12.37 11.16 -10.33
N SER A 397 11.17 11.06 -10.84
CA SER A 397 9.94 11.33 -10.10
C SER A 397 9.01 10.13 -10.17
N ALA A 398 8.70 9.53 -9.03
CA ALA A 398 7.77 8.41 -8.90
C ALA A 398 6.77 8.68 -7.76
N GLY A 399 5.50 8.86 -8.09
CA GLY A 399 4.49 9.32 -7.14
C GLY A 399 4.87 10.68 -6.52
N ASN A 400 4.90 10.75 -5.18
CA ASN A 400 5.25 11.97 -4.45
C ASN A 400 6.74 12.07 -4.07
N GLN A 401 7.58 11.18 -4.58
CA GLN A 401 9.01 11.15 -4.29
C GLN A 401 9.82 11.52 -5.52
N SER A 402 10.92 12.24 -5.31
CA SER A 402 11.87 12.58 -6.35
C SER A 402 13.30 12.34 -5.87
N TRP A 403 14.17 11.90 -6.79
CA TRP A 403 15.59 11.66 -6.57
C TRP A 403 16.39 12.32 -7.68
N ILE A 404 17.57 12.81 -7.34
CA ILE A 404 18.49 13.45 -8.28
C ILE A 404 19.78 12.65 -8.28
N SER A 405 20.26 12.33 -9.47
CA SER A 405 21.56 11.70 -9.70
C SER A 405 22.35 12.46 -10.75
N CYS A 406 23.58 12.86 -10.41
CA CYS A 406 24.46 13.61 -11.28
C CYS A 406 25.60 12.71 -11.75
N PRO A 407 25.48 12.03 -12.89
CA PRO A 407 26.38 10.96 -13.31
C PRO A 407 27.79 11.45 -13.68
N PHE A 408 27.97 12.72 -13.91
CA PHE A 408 29.24 13.32 -14.33
C PHE A 408 30.05 13.95 -13.20
N VAL A 409 29.51 14.03 -11.98
CA VAL A 409 30.22 14.54 -10.81
C VAL A 409 31.42 13.64 -10.50
N GLY A 410 32.61 14.24 -10.35
CA GLY A 410 33.86 13.53 -10.08
C GLY A 410 34.42 12.73 -11.27
N ARG A 411 33.87 12.91 -12.46
CA ARG A 411 34.40 12.34 -13.72
C ARG A 411 35.13 13.42 -14.51
N PHE A 412 35.76 13.02 -15.64
CA PHE A 412 36.40 13.94 -16.57
C PHE A 412 35.39 14.98 -17.07
N GLN A 413 35.77 16.26 -16.93
CA GLN A 413 34.99 17.42 -17.37
C GLN A 413 35.44 17.80 -18.78
N ALA A 414 34.54 17.78 -19.75
CA ALA A 414 34.84 18.02 -21.15
C ALA A 414 35.26 19.50 -21.42
N TRP A 415 34.74 20.41 -20.63
CA TRP A 415 35.06 21.83 -20.70
C TRP A 415 34.81 22.51 -19.33
N ASP A 416 35.50 23.64 -19.10
CA ASP A 416 35.35 24.41 -17.88
C ASP A 416 35.58 25.90 -18.15
N VAL A 417 35.07 26.74 -17.27
CA VAL A 417 35.29 28.19 -17.31
C VAL A 417 35.94 28.62 -16.01
N THR A 418 37.10 29.27 -16.15
CA THR A 418 37.85 29.83 -15.03
C THR A 418 37.92 31.34 -15.19
N VAL A 419 37.88 32.08 -14.08
CA VAL A 419 38.06 33.51 -14.07
C VAL A 419 39.46 33.84 -13.56
N VAL A 420 40.25 34.52 -14.37
CA VAL A 420 41.58 34.98 -14.01
C VAL A 420 41.51 36.49 -13.77
N GLN A 421 41.93 36.90 -12.60
CA GLN A 421 42.00 38.33 -12.24
C GLN A 421 43.39 38.89 -12.54
N TYR A 422 43.46 39.85 -13.44
CA TYR A 422 44.66 40.65 -13.70
C TYR A 422 44.59 41.96 -12.90
N VAL A 423 45.68 42.72 -12.89
CA VAL A 423 45.76 44.02 -12.16
C VAL A 423 44.73 45.02 -12.68
N ASP A 424 44.53 45.05 -14.00
CA ASP A 424 43.72 46.03 -14.69
C ASP A 424 42.36 45.54 -15.20
N HIS A 425 42.16 44.20 -15.28
CA HIS A 425 40.96 43.62 -15.83
C HIS A 425 40.75 42.18 -15.33
N LYS A 426 39.53 41.66 -15.52
CA LYS A 426 39.20 40.25 -15.30
C LYS A 426 38.98 39.58 -16.65
N GLU A 427 39.58 38.43 -16.84
CA GLU A 427 39.40 37.60 -18.03
C GLU A 427 38.73 36.31 -17.65
N ALA A 428 37.63 35.95 -18.31
CA ALA A 428 37.07 34.62 -18.23
C ALA A 428 37.69 33.75 -19.32
N LYS A 429 38.19 32.58 -18.92
CA LYS A 429 38.90 31.66 -19.78
C LYS A 429 38.08 30.36 -19.93
N LEU A 430 37.56 30.14 -21.13
CA LEU A 430 36.89 28.93 -21.50
C LEU A 430 37.96 27.91 -21.95
N MET A 431 38.10 26.83 -21.21
CA MET A 431 38.95 25.67 -21.53
C MET A 431 38.11 24.55 -22.07
N SER A 432 38.43 24.02 -23.25
CA SER A 432 37.71 22.89 -23.85
C SER A 432 38.67 21.76 -24.23
N HIS A 433 38.33 20.53 -23.86
CA HIS A 433 39.04 19.31 -24.26
C HIS A 433 38.39 18.64 -25.46
N ILE A 434 37.36 19.24 -26.03
CA ILE A 434 36.61 18.76 -27.18
C ILE A 434 36.35 19.90 -28.16
N ASN A 435 36.11 19.56 -29.43
CA ASN A 435 35.61 20.52 -30.41
C ASN A 435 34.17 20.84 -30.09
N ALA A 436 33.88 22.08 -29.71
CA ALA A 436 32.53 22.47 -29.30
C ALA A 436 32.23 23.93 -29.58
N THR A 437 30.98 24.28 -29.74
CA THR A 437 30.50 25.64 -29.92
C THR A 437 29.76 26.08 -28.66
N PHE A 438 30.14 27.25 -28.13
CA PHE A 438 29.58 27.80 -26.92
C PHE A 438 28.91 29.15 -27.19
N SER A 439 27.78 29.36 -26.53
CA SER A 439 27.13 30.67 -26.41
C SER A 439 27.55 31.31 -25.09
N VAL A 440 28.09 32.50 -25.13
CA VAL A 440 28.49 33.28 -23.97
C VAL A 440 27.65 34.56 -23.92
N HIS A 441 26.98 34.78 -22.79
CA HIS A 441 26.21 35.99 -22.52
C HIS A 441 26.68 36.66 -21.24
N THR A 442 26.80 37.98 -21.28
CA THR A 442 27.02 38.79 -20.08
C THR A 442 25.72 39.41 -19.59
N CYS A 443 25.56 39.57 -18.31
CA CYS A 443 24.36 40.13 -17.72
C CYS A 443 24.61 40.75 -16.35
N THR A 444 23.77 41.68 -15.98
CA THR A 444 23.76 42.27 -14.63
C THR A 444 22.80 41.46 -13.73
N PRO A 445 23.25 41.01 -12.55
CA PRO A 445 22.41 40.29 -11.62
C PRO A 445 21.26 41.17 -11.11
N SER A 446 20.04 40.58 -11.06
CA SER A 446 18.92 41.29 -10.42
C SER A 446 19.06 41.23 -8.90
N PRO A 447 18.78 42.33 -8.15
CA PRO A 447 18.88 42.32 -6.69
C PRO A 447 17.97 41.23 -6.09
N GLY A 448 18.58 40.25 -5.39
CA GLY A 448 17.84 39.14 -4.73
C GLY A 448 17.51 37.91 -5.59
N SER A 449 18.01 37.84 -6.83
CA SER A 449 17.82 36.68 -7.71
C SER A 449 19.10 36.35 -8.46
N ALA A 450 19.46 35.09 -8.55
CA ALA A 450 20.53 34.58 -9.41
C ALA A 450 20.17 34.66 -10.93
N MET A 451 18.96 35.12 -11.27
CA MET A 451 18.52 35.31 -12.64
C MET A 451 19.00 36.64 -13.21
N CYS A 452 19.64 36.57 -14.35
CA CYS A 452 20.08 37.74 -15.11
C CYS A 452 18.91 38.49 -15.77
N ARG A 453 18.89 39.79 -15.66
CA ARG A 453 18.07 40.66 -16.52
C ARG A 453 18.71 40.70 -17.91
N SER A 454 17.94 40.58 -18.95
CA SER A 454 18.27 40.57 -20.39
C SER A 454 19.76 40.60 -20.79
N PRO A 455 20.23 39.68 -21.64
CA PRO A 455 21.63 39.62 -22.04
C PRO A 455 22.07 40.93 -22.72
N GLU A 456 23.15 41.53 -22.21
CA GLU A 456 23.69 42.78 -22.75
C GLU A 456 24.60 42.54 -23.96
N THR A 457 25.32 41.40 -23.97
CA THR A 457 26.17 41.01 -25.10
C THR A 457 26.03 39.51 -25.37
N HIS A 458 26.12 39.14 -26.63
CA HIS A 458 26.09 37.75 -27.09
C HIS A 458 27.32 37.45 -27.95
N ALA A 459 28.08 36.45 -27.55
CA ALA A 459 29.20 35.96 -28.35
C ALA A 459 29.08 34.45 -28.57
N VAL A 460 29.40 33.99 -29.78
CA VAL A 460 29.52 32.56 -30.11
C VAL A 460 31.01 32.25 -30.21
N ILE A 461 31.47 31.29 -29.42
CA ILE A 461 32.85 30.86 -29.34
C ILE A 461 32.95 29.43 -29.89
N HIS A 462 33.82 29.25 -30.89
CA HIS A 462 34.19 27.93 -31.41
C HIS A 462 35.50 27.53 -30.73
N ALA A 463 35.43 26.60 -29.82
CA ALA A 463 36.59 26.03 -29.15
C ALA A 463 37.08 24.78 -29.90
N ILE A 464 38.37 24.71 -30.17
CA ILE A 464 39.05 23.54 -30.72
C ILE A 464 39.62 22.74 -29.53
N GLU A 465 39.73 21.43 -29.72
CA GLU A 465 40.24 20.51 -28.72
C GLU A 465 41.58 20.98 -28.12
N HIS A 466 41.67 20.93 -26.79
CA HIS A 466 42.82 21.41 -25.99
C HIS A 466 43.16 22.89 -26.12
N THR A 467 42.23 23.74 -26.54
CA THR A 467 42.43 25.19 -26.59
C THR A 467 41.73 25.93 -25.45
N SER A 468 42.25 27.11 -25.13
CA SER A 468 41.58 28.04 -24.23
C SER A 468 41.29 29.34 -24.96
N VAL A 469 40.06 29.83 -24.82
CA VAL A 469 39.64 31.11 -25.40
C VAL A 469 39.30 32.09 -24.27
N GLY A 470 40.00 33.23 -24.22
CA GLY A 470 39.75 34.29 -23.26
C GLY A 470 38.72 35.29 -23.79
N PHE A 471 37.89 35.83 -22.92
CA PHE A 471 37.02 36.98 -23.21
C PHE A 471 37.02 37.94 -22.02
N ASN A 472 37.08 39.25 -22.33
CA ASN A 472 37.14 40.28 -21.30
C ASN A 472 35.78 40.47 -20.64
N VAL A 473 35.79 40.57 -19.32
CA VAL A 473 34.62 40.88 -18.49
C VAL A 473 34.80 42.29 -17.91
N THR A 474 34.05 43.25 -18.45
CA THR A 474 34.31 44.68 -18.24
C THR A 474 33.74 45.25 -16.94
N ASP A 475 32.77 44.58 -16.27
CA ASP A 475 32.13 45.11 -15.07
C ASP A 475 32.31 44.24 -13.85
N ALA A 476 32.71 44.85 -12.72
CA ALA A 476 32.98 44.17 -11.45
C ALA A 476 31.76 43.46 -10.82
N HIS A 477 30.55 43.75 -11.30
CA HIS A 477 29.29 43.17 -10.80
C HIS A 477 28.52 42.37 -11.87
N SER A 478 29.16 42.06 -13.00
CA SER A 478 28.50 41.28 -14.06
C SER A 478 28.58 39.78 -13.80
N CYS A 479 27.50 39.08 -14.16
CA CYS A 479 27.51 37.65 -14.32
C CYS A 479 27.65 37.31 -15.81
N PHE A 480 28.24 36.17 -16.12
CA PHE A 480 28.20 35.61 -17.46
C PHE A 480 27.72 34.16 -17.40
N TYR A 481 27.00 33.73 -18.43
CA TYR A 481 26.64 32.36 -18.60
C TYR A 481 27.16 31.79 -19.90
N VAL A 482 27.61 30.56 -19.77
CA VAL A 482 28.16 29.76 -20.85
C VAL A 482 27.30 28.51 -21.04
N ARG A 483 26.90 28.27 -22.29
CA ARG A 483 26.15 27.10 -22.65
C ARG A 483 26.70 26.51 -23.94
N ARG A 484 26.87 25.21 -23.95
CA ARG A 484 27.22 24.44 -25.15
C ARG A 484 26.05 24.41 -26.13
N MET A 485 26.29 24.66 -27.43
CA MET A 485 25.26 24.86 -28.47
C MET A 485 25.14 23.69 -29.43
N ASP A 486 26.22 22.92 -29.62
CA ASP A 486 26.29 21.78 -30.56
C ASP A 486 25.61 20.51 -30.02
N VAL A 487 25.02 20.55 -28.85
CA VAL A 487 24.27 19.47 -28.21
C VAL A 487 22.86 19.92 -27.83
N LYS A 488 21.95 18.96 -27.71
CA LYS A 488 20.55 19.25 -27.41
C LYS A 488 20.33 19.59 -25.94
N TYR A 489 20.99 18.84 -25.05
CA TYR A 489 20.81 18.96 -23.61
C TYR A 489 22.12 19.40 -22.95
N ALA A 490 22.27 20.69 -22.72
CA ALA A 490 23.41 21.29 -22.04
C ALA A 490 22.94 22.13 -20.85
N PRO A 491 23.60 22.06 -19.70
CA PRO A 491 23.39 23.00 -18.61
C PRO A 491 23.88 24.40 -19.01
N THR A 492 23.34 25.41 -18.35
CA THR A 492 23.79 26.80 -18.50
C THR A 492 24.62 27.18 -17.28
N ILE A 493 25.93 27.31 -17.45
CA ILE A 493 26.84 27.56 -16.36
C ILE A 493 26.89 29.08 -16.11
N VAL A 494 26.58 29.49 -14.89
CA VAL A 494 26.55 30.91 -14.48
C VAL A 494 27.71 31.20 -13.53
N HIS A 495 28.52 32.17 -13.88
CA HIS A 495 29.56 32.71 -13.03
C HIS A 495 29.30 34.18 -12.74
N CYS A 496 29.21 34.55 -11.48
CA CYS A 496 29.04 35.93 -11.05
C CYS A 496 30.34 36.47 -10.39
N LEU A 497 30.80 37.58 -10.84
CA LEU A 497 31.97 38.28 -10.32
C LEU A 497 31.55 39.18 -9.14
N THR A 498 31.16 38.58 -8.02
CA THR A 498 30.93 39.35 -6.78
C THR A 498 32.24 39.56 -6.05
N GLU A 499 32.57 40.80 -5.74
CA GLU A 499 33.58 41.07 -4.71
C GLU A 499 33.08 40.47 -3.40
N ARG A 500 33.84 39.50 -2.86
CA ARG A 500 33.64 39.05 -1.48
C ARG A 500 33.86 40.24 -0.56
N ARG A 501 32.79 40.97 -0.21
CA ARG A 501 32.79 41.83 0.97
C ARG A 501 33.05 40.88 2.14
N SER A 502 34.21 41.01 2.75
CA SER A 502 34.55 40.38 4.01
C SER A 502 33.59 40.93 5.07
N GLU A 503 32.46 40.27 5.26
CA GLU A 503 31.65 40.46 6.45
C GLU A 503 32.35 39.83 7.66
N PRO A 504 32.40 40.53 8.79
CA PRO A 504 32.95 39.97 10.02
C PRO A 504 32.07 38.80 10.46
N SER A 505 32.74 37.70 10.74
CA SER A 505 32.21 36.43 11.24
C SER A 505 31.13 36.63 12.29
N SER A 506 29.86 36.55 11.88
CA SER A 506 28.74 36.26 12.75
C SER A 506 28.59 34.76 12.84
N LEU A 507 28.59 34.26 14.06
CA LEU A 507 28.50 32.86 14.48
C LEU A 507 27.62 32.03 13.55
N LEU A 508 28.26 31.13 12.80
CA LEU A 508 27.60 30.03 12.08
C LEU A 508 26.90 29.09 13.09
N VAL A 509 25.60 29.23 13.18
CA VAL A 509 24.75 28.15 13.72
C VAL A 509 24.66 27.09 12.65
N THR A 510 25.50 26.07 12.76
CA THR A 510 25.53 24.93 11.85
C THR A 510 24.20 24.13 11.90
N PRO A 511 23.70 23.63 10.75
CA PRO A 511 22.46 22.84 10.69
C PRO A 511 22.53 21.50 11.43
N ALA A 512 23.65 21.15 12.05
CA ALA A 512 23.82 19.97 12.90
C ALA A 512 22.93 19.99 14.16
N ASN A 513 22.60 21.19 14.68
CA ASN A 513 21.80 21.30 15.92
C ASN A 513 20.30 21.01 15.73
N GLN A 514 19.77 21.13 14.51
CA GLN A 514 18.35 20.84 14.27
C GLN A 514 18.05 19.35 14.22
N LYS A 515 18.99 18.51 13.77
CA LYS A 515 18.89 17.04 13.85
C LYS A 515 19.07 16.55 15.29
N LEU A 516 19.96 17.15 16.06
CA LEU A 516 20.20 16.78 17.47
C LEU A 516 18.98 17.08 18.36
N ILE A 517 18.30 18.20 18.12
CA ILE A 517 17.08 18.59 18.83
C ILE A 517 15.94 17.61 18.55
N ARG A 518 15.74 17.16 17.32
CA ARG A 518 14.69 16.17 16.97
C ARG A 518 15.00 14.76 17.46
N VAL A 519 16.27 14.36 17.46
CA VAL A 519 16.68 12.99 17.86
C VAL A 519 16.76 12.82 19.37
N VAL A 520 17.04 13.89 20.14
CA VAL A 520 17.23 13.81 21.60
C VAL A 520 16.04 14.38 22.36
N VAL A 521 15.50 15.52 21.97
CA VAL A 521 14.45 16.23 22.74
C VAL A 521 13.10 15.51 22.64
N VAL A 522 12.74 14.96 21.46
CA VAL A 522 11.46 14.26 21.28
C VAL A 522 11.42 12.93 22.05
N PRO A 523 12.42 12.03 21.99
CA PRO A 523 12.38 10.78 22.78
C PRO A 523 12.52 11.04 24.28
N VAL A 524 13.29 12.05 24.72
CA VAL A 524 13.37 12.43 26.14
C VAL A 524 12.03 12.97 26.65
N GLY A 525 11.35 13.81 25.87
CA GLY A 525 10.02 14.30 26.20
C GLY A 525 8.98 13.17 26.31
N LEU A 526 8.98 12.23 25.36
CA LEU A 526 8.14 11.04 25.41
C LEU A 526 8.44 10.15 26.61
N PHE A 527 9.72 9.94 26.92
CA PHE A 527 10.14 9.15 28.08
C PHE A 527 9.66 9.77 29.39
N VAL A 528 9.79 11.09 29.56
CA VAL A 528 9.29 11.81 30.74
C VAL A 528 7.77 11.68 30.86
N CYS A 529 7.02 11.82 29.76
CA CYS A 529 5.56 11.62 29.77
C CYS A 529 5.18 10.19 30.18
N VAL A 530 5.87 9.18 29.66
CA VAL A 530 5.62 7.76 30.04
C VAL A 530 5.90 7.55 31.52
N VAL A 531 7.01 8.08 32.06
CA VAL A 531 7.33 7.97 33.48
C VAL A 531 6.26 8.63 34.36
N ILE A 532 5.75 9.81 33.96
CA ILE A 532 4.67 10.50 34.69
C ILE A 532 3.40 9.66 34.70
N VAL A 533 3.02 9.08 33.55
CA VAL A 533 1.82 8.22 33.42
C VAL A 533 1.98 6.96 34.28
N VAL A 534 3.14 6.30 34.23
CA VAL A 534 3.40 5.08 35.01
C VAL A 534 3.39 5.37 36.49
N THR A 535 4.01 6.46 36.96
CA THR A 535 3.99 6.86 38.37
C THR A 535 2.59 7.20 38.87
N PHE A 536 1.79 7.87 38.01
CA PHE A 536 0.39 8.15 38.33
C PHE A 536 -0.44 6.87 38.45
N LEU A 537 -0.29 5.93 37.52
CA LEU A 537 -0.98 4.63 37.56
C LEU A 537 -0.56 3.81 38.77
N LEU A 538 0.72 3.78 39.11
CA LEU A 538 1.21 3.13 40.32
C LEU A 538 0.63 3.76 41.61
N HIS A 539 0.55 5.08 41.67
CA HIS A 539 -0.06 5.78 42.78
C HIS A 539 -1.55 5.45 42.92
N VAL A 540 -2.29 5.40 41.81
CA VAL A 540 -3.71 5.00 41.81
C VAL A 540 -3.86 3.55 42.26
N LEU A 541 -3.03 2.63 41.78
CA LEU A 541 -3.07 1.21 42.14
C LEU A 541 -2.75 1.02 43.63
N LEU A 542 -1.74 1.72 44.17
CA LEU A 542 -1.40 1.69 45.57
C LEU A 542 -2.53 2.24 46.46
N THR A 543 -3.19 3.33 46.01
CA THR A 543 -4.31 3.92 46.74
C THR A 543 -5.52 2.98 46.76
N VAL A 544 -5.81 2.30 45.64
CA VAL A 544 -6.88 1.29 45.55
C VAL A 544 -6.55 0.07 46.41
N HIS A 545 -5.27 -0.35 46.42
CA HIS A 545 -4.84 -1.47 47.24
C HIS A 545 -4.91 -1.16 48.75
N GLN A 546 -4.52 0.06 49.15
CA GLN A 546 -4.69 0.51 50.54
C GLN A 546 -6.16 0.57 50.95
N ARG A 547 -7.05 1.13 50.10
CA ARG A 547 -8.50 1.15 50.37
C ARG A 547 -9.08 -0.25 50.53
N ARG A 548 -8.64 -1.24 49.71
CA ARG A 548 -9.06 -2.64 49.87
C ARG A 548 -8.62 -3.23 51.21
N LYS A 549 -7.38 -2.97 51.63
CA LYS A 549 -6.89 -3.42 52.98
C LYS A 549 -7.65 -2.79 54.13
N ASP A 550 -8.03 -1.53 54.00
CA ASP A 550 -8.79 -0.82 55.04
C ASP A 550 -10.24 -1.33 55.10
N THR A 551 -10.85 -1.67 53.95
CA THR A 551 -12.17 -2.30 53.90
C THR A 551 -12.15 -3.72 54.47
N GLU A 552 -11.08 -4.49 54.25
CA GLU A 552 -10.91 -5.84 54.82
C GLU A 552 -10.70 -5.81 56.33
N LYS A 553 -10.00 -4.78 56.82
CA LYS A 553 -9.85 -4.55 58.29
C LYS A 553 -11.18 -4.12 58.91
N ALA A 554 -11.97 -3.26 58.25
CA ALA A 554 -13.29 -2.84 58.75
C ALA A 554 -14.27 -4.01 58.80
N THR A 555 -14.26 -4.90 57.79
CA THR A 555 -15.13 -6.09 57.75
C THR A 555 -14.76 -7.12 58.84
N LYS A 556 -13.46 -7.25 59.18
CA LYS A 556 -13.03 -8.09 60.30
C LYS A 556 -13.41 -7.55 61.65
N LEU A 557 -13.48 -6.21 61.80
CA LEU A 557 -13.88 -5.59 63.07
C LEU A 557 -15.39 -5.74 63.35
N THR A 558 -16.23 -5.78 62.29
CA THR A 558 -17.68 -5.97 62.39
C THR A 558 -18.08 -7.43 62.64
N SER A 559 -17.17 -8.39 62.47
CA SER A 559 -17.44 -9.80 62.76
C SER A 559 -17.06 -10.20 64.21
N TYR A 560 -16.51 -9.27 65.04
CA TYR A 560 -16.17 -9.47 66.44
C TYR A 560 -17.06 -8.65 67.42
N LEU A 561 -18.08 -7.97 66.91
CA LEU A 561 -19.17 -7.37 67.67
C LEU A 561 -20.47 -8.15 67.36
#